data_0328fefe5216dc5b277f1bb5af5c58f0
#
_entry.id   0328fefe5216dc5b277f1bb5af5c58f0
#
_cell.length_a   1.000
_cell.length_b   1.000
_cell.length_c   1.000
_cell.angle_alpha   90.00
_cell.angle_beta   90.00
_cell.angle_gamma   90.00
#
_symmetry.space_group_name_H-M   'P 1'
#
loop_
_entity.id
_entity.type
_entity.pdbx_description
1 polymer ?
#
loop_
_entity_poly.entity_id
_entity_poly.type
_entity_poly.pdbx_seq_one_letter_code
_entity_poly.pdbx_strand_id
1 'polypeptide(L)' 'MIEENDVIKTNKRINNEIAEGTEGVVLCVFDKGKEFLIEFIDEKGETIGNGMETVQQADIDLLIKVEK' A
#
# COMPACT_ATOMS: atom_id res chain seq x y z
N MET A 1 8.51 -7.36 8.61
CA MET A 1 7.04 -7.33 8.73
C MET A 1 6.52 -5.95 8.39
N ILE A 2 5.48 -5.88 7.57
CA ILE A 2 4.87 -4.60 7.17
C ILE A 2 3.94 -4.12 8.27
N GLU A 3 4.06 -2.85 8.66
CA GLU A 3 3.29 -2.25 9.76
C GLU A 3 2.65 -0.94 9.33
N GLU A 4 1.79 -0.38 10.19
CA GLU A 4 1.17 0.92 9.93
C GLU A 4 2.25 1.98 9.68
N ASN A 5 1.96 2.87 8.75
CA ASN A 5 2.82 3.97 8.31
C ASN A 5 4.02 3.56 7.45
N ASP A 6 4.23 2.28 7.23
CA ASP A 6 5.25 1.84 6.28
C ASP A 6 4.84 2.25 4.87
N VAL A 7 5.83 2.50 4.01
CA VAL A 7 5.61 2.76 2.59
C VAL A 7 5.85 1.48 1.82
N ILE A 8 4.90 1.14 0.96
CA ILE A 8 4.96 -0.09 0.15
C ILE A 8 4.79 0.27 -1.33
N LYS A 9 5.04 -0.70 -2.18
CA LYS A 9 4.68 -0.59 -3.59
C LYS A 9 4.00 -1.89 -4.01
N THR A 10 3.12 -1.78 -4.99
CA THR A 10 2.44 -2.97 -5.52
C THR A 10 3.37 -3.74 -6.43
N ASN A 11 3.27 -5.07 -6.39
CA ASN A 11 4.02 -5.94 -7.31
C ASN A 11 3.14 -6.48 -8.44
N LYS A 12 1.90 -5.98 -8.50
CA LYS A 12 0.96 -6.29 -9.60
C LYS A 12 -0.08 -5.18 -9.69
N ARG A 13 -0.86 -5.17 -10.76
CA ARG A 13 -1.99 -4.24 -10.88
C ARG A 13 -3.08 -4.64 -9.88
N ILE A 14 -3.55 -3.67 -9.11
CA ILE A 14 -4.64 -3.89 -8.13
C ILE A 14 -5.99 -3.68 -8.79
N ASN A 15 -6.13 -2.58 -9.55
CA ASN A 15 -7.36 -2.26 -10.28
C ASN A 15 -7.02 -1.30 -11.42
N ASN A 16 -8.04 -0.73 -12.08
CA ASN A 16 -7.81 0.14 -13.23
C ASN A 16 -7.02 1.41 -12.91
N GLU A 17 -7.03 1.83 -11.65
CA GLU A 17 -6.35 3.06 -11.23
C GLU A 17 -5.00 2.79 -10.58
N ILE A 18 -4.80 1.60 -10.02
CA ILE A 18 -3.61 1.24 -9.25
C ILE A 18 -2.79 0.22 -10.04
N ALA A 19 -1.84 0.72 -10.83
CA ALA A 19 -0.97 -0.11 -11.65
C ALA A 19 0.15 -0.73 -10.81
N GLU A 20 0.79 -1.75 -11.37
CA GLU A 20 1.98 -2.34 -10.76
C GLU A 20 3.03 -1.25 -10.50
N GLY A 21 3.67 -1.30 -9.34
CA GLY A 21 4.71 -0.34 -8.96
C GLY A 21 4.19 0.92 -8.30
N THR A 22 2.88 1.02 -8.07
CA THR A 22 2.30 2.18 -7.38
C THR A 22 2.67 2.15 -5.91
N GLU A 23 3.09 3.29 -5.38
CA GLU A 23 3.45 3.43 -3.97
C GLU A 23 2.22 3.76 -3.12
N GLY A 24 2.30 3.38 -1.86
CA GLY A 24 1.24 3.68 -0.92
C GLY A 24 1.72 3.62 0.51
N VAL A 25 0.88 4.11 1.41
CA VAL A 25 1.16 4.13 2.85
C VAL A 25 0.18 3.20 3.55
N VAL A 26 0.68 2.36 4.44
CA VAL A 26 -0.15 1.43 5.20
C VAL A 26 -0.92 2.20 6.26
N LEU A 27 -2.25 2.16 6.19
CA LEU A 27 -3.14 2.81 7.16
C LEU A 27 -3.54 1.85 8.28
N CYS A 28 -3.84 0.61 7.93
CA CYS A 28 -4.24 -0.42 8.89
C CYS A 28 -3.72 -1.78 8.49
N VAL A 29 -3.50 -2.62 9.48
CA VAL A 29 -3.08 -4.01 9.28
C VAL A 29 -4.20 -4.91 9.80
N PHE A 30 -4.64 -5.85 8.97
CA PHE A 30 -5.70 -6.79 9.32
C PHE A 30 -5.18 -8.22 9.25
N ASP A 31 -5.93 -9.12 9.86
CA ASP A 31 -5.71 -10.56 9.76
C ASP A 31 -4.25 -10.95 10.04
N LYS A 32 -3.70 -10.37 11.12
CA LYS A 32 -2.34 -10.67 11.60
C LYS A 32 -1.25 -10.43 10.54
N GLY A 33 -1.44 -9.41 9.72
CA GLY A 33 -0.44 -9.04 8.71
C GLY A 33 -0.63 -9.68 7.35
N LYS A 34 -1.80 -10.26 7.10
CA LYS A 34 -2.11 -10.87 5.79
C LYS A 34 -2.84 -9.92 4.87
N GLU A 35 -3.47 -8.88 5.42
CA GLU A 35 -4.28 -7.95 4.66
C GLU A 35 -4.03 -6.53 5.17
N PHE A 36 -4.01 -5.55 4.26
CA PHE A 36 -3.68 -4.18 4.60
C PHE A 36 -4.63 -3.20 3.94
N LEU A 37 -4.95 -2.12 4.66
CA LEU A 37 -5.63 -0.97 4.08
C LEU A 37 -4.53 0.02 3.68
N ILE A 38 -4.48 0.36 2.41
CA ILE A 38 -3.41 1.19 1.83
C ILE A 38 -4.01 2.46 1.23
N GLU A 39 -3.39 3.60 1.51
CA GLU A 39 -3.66 4.84 0.78
C GLU A 39 -2.60 4.93 -0.31
N PHE A 40 -3.03 4.77 -1.57
CA PHE A 40 -2.11 4.85 -2.71
C PHE A 40 -1.89 6.30 -3.11
N ILE A 41 -0.66 6.61 -3.45
CA ILE A 41 -0.24 7.98 -3.79
C ILE A 41 0.47 8.00 -5.14
N ASP A 42 0.35 9.14 -5.83
CA ASP A 42 1.04 9.36 -7.10
C ASP A 42 2.43 9.95 -6.87
N GLU A 43 3.12 10.31 -7.95
CA GLU A 43 4.47 10.86 -7.89
C GLU A 43 4.54 12.17 -7.12
N LYS A 44 3.43 12.87 -7.01
CA LYS A 44 3.35 14.15 -6.28
C LYS A 44 2.96 13.96 -4.83
N GLY A 45 2.71 12.71 -4.41
CA GLY A 45 2.25 12.42 -3.05
C GLY A 45 0.76 12.62 -2.85
N GLU A 46 0.00 12.76 -3.94
CA GLU A 46 -1.45 12.93 -3.86
C GLU A 46 -2.15 11.57 -3.94
N THR A 47 -3.28 11.46 -3.22
CA THR A 47 -4.06 10.24 -3.18
C THR A 47 -4.62 9.89 -4.56
N ILE A 48 -4.50 8.63 -4.94
CA ILE A 48 -5.03 8.10 -6.20
C ILE A 48 -6.41 7.49 -5.97
N GLY A 49 -7.32 7.71 -6.90
CA GLY A 49 -8.62 7.08 -6.91
C GLY A 49 -9.47 7.46 -5.72
N ASN A 50 -10.11 6.47 -5.11
CA ASN A 50 -11.02 6.67 -3.97
C ASN A 50 -10.27 6.85 -2.65
N GLY A 51 -8.95 6.83 -2.70
CA GLY A 51 -8.12 7.09 -1.54
C GLY A 51 -7.58 5.84 -0.88
N MET A 52 -8.37 4.81 -0.73
CA MET A 52 -7.96 3.64 0.04
C MET A 52 -8.41 2.35 -0.62
N GLU A 53 -7.54 1.34 -0.58
CA GLU A 53 -7.84 0.01 -1.09
C GLU A 53 -7.31 -1.04 -0.13
N THR A 54 -8.02 -2.15 -0.02
CA THR A 54 -7.56 -3.30 0.76
C THR A 54 -6.79 -4.24 -0.15
N VAL A 55 -5.60 -4.63 0.26
CA VAL A 55 -4.74 -5.51 -0.53
C VAL A 55 -4.21 -6.65 0.34
N GLN A 56 -3.79 -7.73 -0.32
CA GLN A 56 -3.22 -8.89 0.36
C GLN A 56 -1.70 -8.71 0.47
N GLN A 57 -1.12 -9.35 1.47
CA GLN A 57 0.34 -9.32 1.69
C GLN A 57 1.13 -9.68 0.43
N ALA A 58 0.65 -10.66 -0.33
CA ALA A 58 1.35 -11.13 -1.54
C ALA A 58 1.37 -10.09 -2.66
N ASP A 59 0.53 -9.06 -2.60
CA ASP A 59 0.36 -8.08 -3.66
C ASP A 59 1.28 -6.87 -3.52
N ILE A 60 1.99 -6.77 -2.39
CA ILE A 60 2.80 -5.59 -2.07
C ILE A 60 4.19 -5.98 -1.57
N ASP A 61 5.13 -5.06 -1.76
CA ASP A 61 6.49 -5.19 -1.24
C ASP A 61 6.81 -3.97 -0.38
N LEU A 62 7.55 -4.19 0.70
CA LEU A 62 7.98 -3.11 1.57
C LEU A 62 9.00 -2.24 0.82
N LEU A 63 8.79 -0.92 0.82
CA LEU A 63 9.69 0.04 0.19
C LEU A 63 10.48 0.82 1.23
N ILE A 64 9.78 1.40 2.20
CA ILE A 64 10.40 2.17 3.27
C ILE A 64 9.76 1.77 4.60
N LYS A 65 10.60 1.35 5.54
CA LYS A 65 10.13 1.01 6.89
C LYS A 65 10.05 2.27 7.73
N VAL A 66 8.91 2.49 8.39
CA VAL A 66 8.75 3.64 9.29
C VAL A 66 9.68 3.48 10.50
N GLU A 67 10.32 4.57 10.90
CA GLU A 67 11.15 4.59 12.12
C GLU A 67 10.25 4.91 13.30
N LYS A 68 10.47 4.19 14.37
CA LYS A 68 9.72 4.37 15.62
C LYS A 68 10.61 4.92 16.72
#